data_4ea3fed1694dad31e06978a2fd288bef
#
_entry.id   4ea3fed1694dad31e06978a2fd288bef
#
_cell.length_a   1.000
_cell.length_b   1.000
_cell.length_c   1.000
_cell.angle_alpha   90.00
_cell.angle_beta   90.00
_cell.angle_gamma   90.00
#
_symmetry.space_group_name_H-M   'P 1'
#
loop_
_entity.id
_entity.type
_entity.pdbx_description
1 polymer ?
#
loop_
_entity_poly.entity_id
_entity_poly.type
_entity_poly.pdbx_seq_one_letter_code
_entity_poly.pdbx_strand_id
1 'polypeptide(L)'
;MVTAETATVLPFLVLVTLALAWLISIGIAQVRCLDAAREAARVMARGDGSRVAVQVATEVAPAGAHVEMDETDAVVDVQVTVRLTPPVPLLGHFLTVPVGATATAALEDGHATQ
;
A
#
# COMPACT_ATOMS: atom_id res chain seq x y z
N MET A 1 42.50 8.94 17.70
CA MET A 1 42.55 7.98 16.65
C MET A 1 41.25 7.30 16.52
N VAL A 2 40.87 6.55 17.51
CA VAL A 2 39.59 5.85 17.49
C VAL A 2 38.43 6.84 17.33
N THR A 3 38.55 8.00 17.93
CA THR A 3 37.52 9.01 17.88
C THR A 3 37.26 9.54 16.46
N ALA A 4 38.33 9.74 15.70
CA ALA A 4 38.17 10.23 14.33
C ALA A 4 37.51 9.20 13.42
N GLU A 5 37.83 7.95 13.61
CA GLU A 5 37.22 6.86 12.86
C GLU A 5 35.75 6.74 13.22
N THR A 6 35.40 6.86 14.48
CA THR A 6 34.04 6.80 14.95
C THR A 6 33.24 7.96 14.36
N ALA A 7 33.83 9.15 14.31
CA ALA A 7 33.16 10.32 13.78
C ALA A 7 32.86 10.16 12.29
N THR A 8 33.68 9.42 11.56
CA THR A 8 33.47 9.16 10.15
C THR A 8 32.40 8.08 9.95
N VAL A 9 32.35 7.10 10.83
CA VAL A 9 31.44 5.96 10.70
C VAL A 9 30.03 6.30 11.14
N LEU A 10 29.88 7.15 12.16
CA LEU A 10 28.56 7.47 12.70
C LEU A 10 27.56 8.00 11.68
N PRO A 11 27.91 8.97 10.85
CA PRO A 11 26.94 9.44 9.85
C PRO A 11 26.54 8.34 8.88
N PHE A 12 27.48 7.46 8.56
CA PHE A 12 27.19 6.35 7.66
C PHE A 12 26.20 5.37 8.29
N LEU A 13 26.38 5.09 9.57
CA LEU A 13 25.46 4.22 10.29
C LEU A 13 24.07 4.82 10.38
N VAL A 14 24.00 6.13 10.59
CA VAL A 14 22.69 6.80 10.63
C VAL A 14 22.02 6.69 9.29
N LEU A 15 22.74 6.90 8.20
CA LEU A 15 22.16 6.78 6.87
C LEU A 15 21.65 5.37 6.60
N VAL A 16 22.41 4.36 6.99
CA VAL A 16 22.01 2.97 6.80
C VAL A 16 20.76 2.67 7.62
N THR A 17 20.71 3.16 8.85
CA THR A 17 19.54 2.96 9.70
C THR A 17 18.30 3.60 9.11
N LEU A 18 18.43 4.82 8.58
CA LEU A 18 17.30 5.50 7.96
C LEU A 18 16.84 4.76 6.69
N ALA A 19 17.80 4.25 5.93
CA ALA A 19 17.46 3.49 4.72
C ALA A 19 16.71 2.21 5.08
N LEU A 20 17.16 1.52 6.12
CA LEU A 20 16.48 0.30 6.55
C LEU A 20 15.09 0.60 7.09
N ALA A 21 14.94 1.67 7.86
CA ALA A 21 13.63 2.07 8.36
C ALA A 21 12.69 2.41 7.21
N TRP A 22 13.22 3.07 6.18
CA TRP A 22 12.45 3.41 4.99
C TRP A 22 12.00 2.15 4.26
N LEU A 23 12.88 1.17 4.12
CA LEU A 23 12.54 -0.09 3.47
C LEU A 23 11.45 -0.84 4.24
N ILE A 24 11.54 -0.83 5.57
CA ILE A 24 10.51 -1.43 6.40
C ILE A 24 9.17 -0.73 6.19
N SER A 25 9.20 0.60 6.10
CA SER A 25 7.98 1.37 5.85
C SER A 25 7.34 1.01 4.52
N ILE A 26 8.16 0.80 3.49
CA ILE A 26 7.66 0.36 2.20
C ILE A 26 6.99 -1.01 2.33
N GLY A 27 7.62 -1.93 3.05
CA GLY A 27 7.05 -3.25 3.27
C GLY A 27 5.72 -3.20 4.00
N ILE A 28 5.62 -2.38 5.04
CA ILE A 28 4.38 -2.22 5.78
C ILE A 28 3.29 -1.65 4.87
N ALA A 29 3.64 -0.64 4.07
CA ALA A 29 2.67 -0.06 3.15
C ALA A 29 2.17 -1.09 2.14
N GLN A 30 3.07 -1.94 1.65
CA GLN A 30 2.70 -2.99 0.71
C GLN A 30 1.70 -3.97 1.34
N VAL A 31 1.95 -4.38 2.58
CA VAL A 31 1.04 -5.28 3.28
C VAL A 31 -0.32 -4.63 3.49
N ARG A 32 -0.32 -3.35 3.85
CA ARG A 32 -1.57 -2.64 4.08
C ARG A 32 -2.36 -2.47 2.79
N CYS A 33 -1.69 -2.21 1.68
CA CYS A 33 -2.36 -2.13 0.39
C CYS A 33 -2.99 -3.48 0.04
N LEU A 34 -2.27 -4.56 0.27
CA LEU A 34 -2.78 -5.88 -0.02
C LEU A 34 -3.99 -6.22 0.86
N ASP A 35 -3.89 -5.92 2.15
CA ASP A 35 -5.00 -6.15 3.08
C ASP A 35 -6.22 -5.32 2.69
N ALA A 36 -5.99 -4.06 2.31
CA ALA A 36 -7.07 -3.19 1.88
C ALA A 36 -7.76 -3.74 0.64
N ALA A 37 -6.96 -4.18 -0.34
CA ALA A 37 -7.51 -4.72 -1.58
C ALA A 37 -8.31 -5.99 -1.31
N ARG A 38 -7.79 -6.86 -0.46
CA ARG A 38 -8.48 -8.11 -0.13
C ARG A 38 -9.78 -7.85 0.61
N GLU A 39 -9.76 -6.91 1.55
CA GLU A 39 -10.96 -6.60 2.31
C GLU A 39 -12.02 -5.99 1.42
N ALA A 40 -11.63 -5.07 0.53
CA ALA A 40 -12.57 -4.48 -0.40
C ALA A 40 -13.15 -5.53 -1.34
N ALA A 41 -12.30 -6.43 -1.83
CA ALA A 41 -12.77 -7.49 -2.72
C ALA A 41 -13.76 -8.39 -2.01
N ARG A 42 -13.53 -8.67 -0.74
CA ARG A 42 -14.44 -9.48 0.05
C ARG A 42 -15.79 -8.79 0.24
N VAL A 43 -15.77 -7.48 0.48
CA VAL A 43 -16.99 -6.69 0.61
C VAL A 43 -17.77 -6.70 -0.70
N MET A 44 -17.08 -6.56 -1.81
CA MET A 44 -17.73 -6.60 -3.13
C MET A 44 -18.33 -7.99 -3.39
N ALA A 45 -17.62 -9.03 -3.01
CA ALA A 45 -18.10 -10.38 -3.22
C ALA A 45 -19.38 -10.66 -2.44
N ARG A 46 -19.53 -10.03 -1.28
CA ARG A 46 -20.74 -10.18 -0.49
C ARG A 46 -21.91 -9.35 -1.02
N GLY A 47 -21.66 -8.48 -1.97
CA GLY A 47 -22.71 -7.65 -2.52
C GLY A 47 -23.02 -6.40 -1.73
N ASP A 48 -22.10 -5.99 -0.85
CA ASP A 48 -22.33 -4.80 -0.01
C ASP A 48 -22.17 -3.48 -0.75
N GLY A 49 -21.68 -3.52 -1.96
CA GLY A 49 -21.60 -2.32 -2.79
C GLY A 49 -20.21 -1.70 -2.83
N SER A 50 -19.95 -0.97 -3.91
CA SER A 50 -18.64 -0.38 -4.12
C SER A 50 -18.34 0.74 -3.14
N ARG A 51 -19.34 1.47 -2.69
CA ARG A 51 -19.11 2.56 -1.74
C ARG A 51 -18.54 2.00 -0.43
N VAL A 52 -19.15 0.92 0.07
CA VAL A 52 -18.69 0.30 1.31
C VAL A 52 -17.31 -0.29 1.11
N ALA A 53 -17.07 -0.92 -0.04
CA ALA A 53 -15.77 -1.50 -0.34
C ALA A 53 -14.67 -0.43 -0.35
N VAL A 54 -14.91 0.71 -0.99
CA VAL A 54 -13.94 1.79 -1.02
C VAL A 54 -13.70 2.33 0.39
N GLN A 55 -14.76 2.47 1.17
CA GLN A 55 -14.64 2.97 2.53
C GLN A 55 -13.76 2.05 3.38
N VAL A 56 -14.01 0.74 3.31
CA VAL A 56 -13.24 -0.23 4.06
C VAL A 56 -11.79 -0.23 3.60
N ALA A 57 -11.57 -0.20 2.29
CA ALA A 57 -10.22 -0.18 1.76
C ALA A 57 -9.47 1.07 2.24
N THR A 58 -10.12 2.20 2.23
CA THR A 58 -9.50 3.45 2.65
C THR A 58 -9.10 3.41 4.13
N GLU A 59 -9.88 2.73 4.96
CA GLU A 59 -9.56 2.61 6.37
C GLU A 59 -8.35 1.72 6.63
N VAL A 60 -8.17 0.69 5.82
CA VAL A 60 -7.07 -0.26 5.99
C VAL A 60 -5.80 0.23 5.30
N ALA A 61 -5.94 0.88 4.16
CA ALA A 61 -4.81 1.30 3.35
C ALA A 61 -4.01 2.40 4.02
N PRO A 62 -2.76 2.60 3.59
CA PRO A 62 -1.99 3.75 4.07
C PRO A 62 -2.67 5.06 3.69
N ALA A 63 -2.35 6.11 4.44
CA ALA A 63 -2.91 7.43 4.17
C ALA A 63 -2.54 7.88 2.76
N GLY A 64 -3.50 8.45 2.07
CA GLY A 64 -3.28 8.94 0.71
C GLY A 64 -3.38 7.87 -0.36
N ALA A 65 -3.80 6.67 0.00
CA ALA A 65 -3.92 5.58 -0.97
C ALA A 65 -5.09 5.82 -1.92
N HIS A 66 -4.92 5.31 -3.12
CA HIS A 66 -5.92 5.40 -4.17
C HIS A 66 -6.51 4.01 -4.40
N VAL A 67 -7.81 3.92 -4.41
CA VAL A 67 -8.51 2.65 -4.57
C VAL A 67 -9.28 2.68 -5.89
N GLU A 68 -9.01 1.68 -6.73
CA GLU A 68 -9.74 1.52 -7.99
C GLU A 68 -10.35 0.14 -8.04
N MET A 69 -11.53 0.07 -8.59
CA MET A 69 -12.22 -1.21 -8.73
C MET A 69 -12.66 -1.39 -10.17
N ASP A 70 -12.45 -2.59 -10.68
CA ASP A 70 -12.84 -2.92 -12.02
C ASP A 70 -13.74 -4.16 -11.93
N GLU A 71 -14.97 -3.99 -12.28
CA GLU A 71 -15.97 -5.04 -12.14
C GLU A 71 -16.33 -5.60 -13.50
N THR A 72 -16.15 -6.88 -13.69
CA THR A 72 -16.60 -7.56 -14.88
C THR A 72 -17.75 -8.49 -14.51
N ASP A 73 -18.22 -9.27 -15.45
CA ASP A 73 -19.43 -10.06 -15.24
C ASP A 73 -19.41 -10.93 -14.00
N ALA A 74 -18.30 -11.56 -13.69
CA ALA A 74 -18.24 -12.51 -12.60
C ALA A 74 -17.11 -12.23 -11.62
N VAL A 75 -16.33 -11.20 -11.86
CA VAL A 75 -15.11 -10.96 -11.10
C VAL A 75 -14.95 -9.48 -10.81
N VAL A 76 -14.49 -9.14 -9.65
CA VAL A 76 -14.11 -7.78 -9.33
C VAL A 76 -12.62 -7.74 -8.97
N ASP A 77 -11.92 -6.78 -9.55
CA ASP A 77 -10.52 -6.53 -9.25
C ASP A 77 -10.44 -5.25 -8.46
N VAL A 78 -9.80 -5.29 -7.32
CA VAL A 78 -9.60 -4.10 -6.51
C VAL A 78 -8.11 -3.81 -6.47
N GLN A 79 -7.75 -2.62 -6.88
CA GLN A 79 -6.36 -2.19 -6.90
C GLN A 79 -6.19 -1.03 -5.93
N VAL A 80 -5.24 -1.16 -5.02
CA VAL A 80 -4.95 -0.13 -4.04
C VAL A 80 -3.51 0.31 -4.26
N THR A 81 -3.29 1.60 -4.48
CA THR A 81 -1.96 2.12 -4.72
C THR A 81 -1.72 3.34 -3.85
N VAL A 82 -0.47 3.54 -3.48
CA VAL A 82 -0.06 4.70 -2.72
C VAL A 82 1.36 5.06 -3.14
N ARG A 83 1.68 6.34 -3.13
CA ARG A 83 3.02 6.81 -3.40
C ARG A 83 3.68 7.18 -2.09
N LEU A 84 4.86 6.61 -1.86
CA LEU A 84 5.60 6.87 -0.64
C LEU A 84 6.78 7.78 -0.96
N THR A 85 7.00 8.77 -0.10
CA THR A 85 8.14 9.67 -0.24
C THR A 85 9.11 9.42 0.90
N PRO A 86 10.43 9.49 0.63
CA PRO A 86 11.42 9.31 1.68
C PRO A 86 11.28 10.41 2.73
N PRO A 87 11.72 10.15 3.96
CA PRO A 87 11.61 11.14 5.03
C PRO A 87 12.54 12.33 4.87
N VAL A 88 13.44 12.30 3.91
CA VAL A 88 14.35 13.40 3.64
C VAL A 88 13.70 14.32 2.63
N PRO A 89 13.43 15.59 2.97
CA PRO A 89 12.67 16.49 2.08
C PRO A 89 13.29 16.68 0.69
N LEU A 90 14.60 16.74 0.62
CA LEU A 90 15.28 16.90 -0.65
C LEU A 90 15.04 15.73 -1.58
N LEU A 91 15.07 14.52 -1.05
CA LEU A 91 14.86 13.33 -1.84
C LEU A 91 13.40 13.12 -2.19
N GLY A 92 12.51 13.66 -1.38
CA GLY A 92 11.08 13.50 -1.60
C GLY A 92 10.61 14.12 -2.90
N HIS A 93 11.33 15.11 -3.43
CA HIS A 93 10.97 15.71 -4.70
C HIS A 93 11.36 14.86 -5.90
N PHE A 94 12.35 14.01 -5.74
CA PHE A 94 12.88 13.21 -6.83
C PHE A 94 12.55 11.74 -6.74
N LEU A 95 12.31 11.26 -5.55
CA LEU A 95 12.10 9.85 -5.32
C LEU A 95 10.72 9.61 -4.70
N THR A 96 9.83 9.07 -5.48
CA THR A 96 8.57 8.55 -4.95
C THR A 96 8.49 7.09 -5.36
N VAL A 97 8.14 6.25 -4.41
CA VAL A 97 8.05 4.82 -4.67
C VAL A 97 6.57 4.44 -4.72
N PRO A 98 6.08 3.99 -5.86
CA PRO A 98 4.70 3.51 -5.92
C PRO A 98 4.62 2.12 -5.31
N VAL A 99 3.66 1.95 -4.42
CA VAL A 99 3.42 0.67 -3.76
C VAL A 99 1.95 0.33 -3.98
N GLY A 100 1.67 -0.90 -4.30
CA GLY A 100 0.29 -1.25 -4.55
C GLY A 100 0.07 -2.75 -4.53
N ALA A 101 -1.20 -3.10 -4.51
CA ALA A 101 -1.61 -4.49 -4.52
C ALA A 101 -2.95 -4.61 -5.19
N THR A 102 -3.19 -5.75 -5.80
CA THR A 102 -4.46 -6.05 -6.44
C THR A 102 -5.02 -7.33 -5.84
N ALA A 103 -6.30 -7.32 -5.56
CA ALA A 103 -6.99 -8.52 -5.11
C ALA A 103 -8.19 -8.74 -6.02
N THR A 104 -8.44 -10.00 -6.32
CA THR A 104 -9.51 -10.39 -7.21
C THR A 104 -10.48 -11.28 -6.44
N ALA A 105 -11.75 -11.05 -6.59
CA ALA A 105 -12.76 -11.88 -5.97
C ALA A 105 -13.84 -12.22 -6.98
N ALA A 106 -14.37 -13.43 -6.86
CA ALA A 106 -15.50 -13.83 -7.67
C ALA A 106 -16.76 -13.20 -7.09
N LEU A 107 -17.57 -12.62 -7.94
CA LEU A 107 -18.84 -12.09 -7.53
C LEU A 107 -19.83 -13.23 -7.29
N GLU A 108 -20.56 -13.11 -6.19
CA GLU A 108 -21.40 -14.18 -5.78
C GLU A 108 -22.65 -14.30 -6.61
N ASP A 109 -23.18 -15.41 -6.52
CA ASP A 109 -24.36 -15.85 -7.04
C ASP A 109 -25.44 -14.92 -7.32
N GLY A 110 -25.58 -13.95 -6.63
CA GLY A 110 -26.56 -12.96 -6.94
C GLY A 110 -26.41 -12.49 -8.37
N HIS A 111 -25.21 -12.53 -8.87
CA HIS A 111 -24.95 -12.14 -10.22
C HIS A 111 -25.08 -13.31 -11.17
N ALA A 112 -24.70 -14.46 -10.72
CA ALA A 112 -24.74 -15.64 -11.56
C ALA A 112 -26.14 -16.00 -11.92
N THR A 113 -27.08 -15.64 -11.11
CA THR A 113 -28.46 -16.00 -11.37
C THR A 113 -29.20 -14.98 -12.16
N GLN A 114 -28.60 -13.86 -12.43
CA GLN A 114 -29.28 -12.84 -13.23
C GLN A 114 -29.19 -13.10 -14.72
#